data_47348f5d3950f70679ac011710864b00
#
_entry.id   47348f5d3950f70679ac011710864b00
#
_cell.length_a   1.000
_cell.length_b   1.000
_cell.length_c   1.000
_cell.angle_alpha   90.00
_cell.angle_beta   90.00
_cell.angle_gamma   90.00
#
_symmetry.space_group_name_H-M   'P 1'
#
loop_
_entity.id
_entity.type
_entity.pdbx_description
1 polymer ?
#
loop_
_entity_poly.entity_id
_entity_poly.type
_entity_poly.pdbx_seq_one_letter_code
_entity_poly.pdbx_strand_id
1 'polypeptide(L)'
;MAAWVYPLAARRRLIITSLAAGAIFVITLGRLSVYIVAPVQVSILRDWLPAVLMLIPYWQTGQFFLGPNEKMQAWLMQSDRRLWNLASHTGLRLGRFAHLSMEWAYMLCYPLPLLGLATLYAAGLSREADSFWAFVLLPTYLCYAITPFVPAMPPRFLESEHGESQATKSKIFNLWIQKHGSIHAISFPSAHVAASLAISLFLLHNVPAAGVFFLVISFWIAVAAVVERYHYAVDVLLGAVLALAMYLAWLAHLIPSTFITAPATVFVTPL
;
A
#
# COMPACT_ATOMS: atom_id res chain seq x y z
N MET A 1 0.72 0.48 22.27
CA MET A 1 -0.28 1.20 23.05
C MET A 1 -1.72 0.90 22.58
N ALA A 2 -2.10 1.14 21.32
CA ALA A 2 -3.47 0.91 20.83
C ALA A 2 -4.03 -0.49 21.13
N ALA A 3 -3.25 -1.57 21.00
CA ALA A 3 -3.70 -2.94 21.26
C ALA A 3 -4.08 -3.23 22.71
N TRP A 4 -3.70 -2.38 23.66
CA TRP A 4 -4.04 -2.52 25.07
C TRP A 4 -5.27 -1.72 25.49
N VAL A 5 -5.57 -0.67 24.73
CA VAL A 5 -6.74 0.21 24.97
C VAL A 5 -7.97 -0.32 24.21
N TYR A 6 -7.76 -0.95 23.04
CA TYR A 6 -8.84 -1.54 22.25
C TYR A 6 -9.26 -2.90 22.81
N PRO A 7 -10.55 -3.26 22.87
CA PRO A 7 -11.04 -4.52 23.48
C PRO A 7 -10.74 -5.74 22.60
N LEU A 8 -9.46 -6.03 22.38
CA LEU A 8 -9.01 -7.16 21.58
C LEU A 8 -8.85 -8.43 22.41
N ALA A 9 -9.26 -9.56 21.85
CA ALA A 9 -8.98 -10.88 22.42
C ALA A 9 -7.47 -11.12 22.57
N ALA A 10 -7.06 -11.88 23.58
CA ALA A 10 -5.65 -12.16 23.89
C ALA A 10 -4.86 -12.69 22.67
N ARG A 11 -5.47 -13.57 21.87
CA ARG A 11 -4.86 -14.10 20.63
C ARG A 11 -4.48 -13.00 19.65
N ARG A 12 -5.36 -11.99 19.44
CA ARG A 12 -5.09 -10.87 18.50
C ARG A 12 -3.99 -9.97 19.02
N ARG A 13 -3.97 -9.71 20.36
CA ARG A 13 -2.88 -8.96 20.99
C ARG A 13 -1.54 -9.68 20.80
N LEU A 14 -1.52 -11.01 21.01
CA LEU A 14 -0.33 -11.81 20.79
C LEU A 14 0.17 -11.73 19.36
N ILE A 15 -0.71 -11.81 18.35
CA ILE A 15 -0.32 -11.66 16.94
C ILE A 15 0.32 -10.29 16.69
N ILE A 16 -0.31 -9.20 17.17
CA ILE A 16 0.22 -7.83 16.99
C ILE A 16 1.62 -7.71 17.62
N THR A 17 1.78 -8.19 18.86
CA THR A 17 3.07 -8.10 19.57
C THR A 17 4.13 -8.99 18.96
N SER A 18 3.78 -10.22 18.52
CA SER A 18 4.71 -11.13 17.84
C SER A 18 5.19 -10.58 16.50
N LEU A 19 4.29 -9.98 15.71
CA LEU A 19 4.65 -9.32 14.45
C LEU A 19 5.61 -8.14 14.70
N ALA A 20 5.34 -7.32 15.74
CA ALA A 20 6.22 -6.21 16.10
C ALA A 20 7.58 -6.71 16.58
N ALA A 21 7.61 -7.72 17.45
CA ALA A 21 8.85 -8.32 17.93
C ALA A 21 9.67 -8.94 16.79
N GLY A 22 9.01 -9.64 15.87
CA GLY A 22 9.64 -10.17 14.65
C GLY A 22 10.27 -9.09 13.78
N ALA A 23 9.55 -7.97 13.56
CA ALA A 23 10.09 -6.83 12.82
C ALA A 23 11.34 -6.24 13.50
N ILE A 24 11.28 -6.00 14.81
CA ILE A 24 12.40 -5.48 15.58
C ILE A 24 13.59 -6.45 15.51
N PHE A 25 13.33 -7.75 15.65
CA PHE A 25 14.37 -8.78 15.54
C PHE A 25 15.06 -8.76 14.18
N VAL A 26 14.29 -8.74 13.08
CA VAL A 26 14.84 -8.70 11.71
C VAL A 26 15.63 -7.41 11.47
N ILE A 27 15.15 -6.24 11.92
CA ILE A 27 15.86 -4.97 11.83
C ILE A 27 17.18 -5.04 12.63
N THR A 28 17.14 -5.61 13.83
CA THR A 28 18.33 -5.75 14.68
C THR A 28 19.35 -6.68 14.02
N LEU A 29 18.92 -7.83 13.48
CA LEU A 29 19.81 -8.72 12.71
C LEU A 29 20.41 -8.01 11.49
N GLY A 30 19.60 -7.25 10.76
CA GLY A 30 20.08 -6.45 9.64
C GLY A 30 21.13 -5.42 10.05
N ARG A 31 20.97 -4.78 11.21
CA ARG A 31 22.00 -3.87 11.77
C ARG A 31 23.26 -4.60 12.22
N LEU A 32 23.12 -5.75 12.83
CA LEU A 32 24.28 -6.55 13.29
C LEU A 32 25.02 -7.21 12.12
N SER A 33 24.39 -7.40 10.98
CA SER A 33 25.02 -8.01 9.80
C SER A 33 26.22 -7.20 9.27
N VAL A 34 26.31 -5.90 9.59
CA VAL A 34 27.45 -5.03 9.23
C VAL A 34 28.80 -5.57 9.77
N TYR A 35 28.79 -6.36 10.85
CA TYR A 35 30.01 -6.93 11.44
C TYR A 35 30.48 -8.23 10.77
N ILE A 36 29.63 -8.86 9.94
CA ILE A 36 29.89 -10.21 9.40
C ILE A 36 29.75 -10.27 7.88
N VAL A 37 29.10 -9.32 7.27
CA VAL A 37 28.75 -9.29 5.83
C VAL A 37 29.41 -8.10 5.15
N ALA A 38 29.78 -8.26 3.88
CA ALA A 38 30.39 -7.18 3.11
C ALA A 38 29.46 -5.94 3.01
N PRO A 39 30.01 -4.71 3.08
CA PRO A 39 29.21 -3.48 3.14
C PRO A 39 28.18 -3.32 2.01
N VAL A 40 28.51 -3.76 0.79
CA VAL A 40 27.60 -3.73 -0.37
C VAL A 40 26.39 -4.64 -0.15
N GLN A 41 26.58 -5.82 0.40
CA GLN A 41 25.47 -6.75 0.69
C GLN A 41 24.57 -6.23 1.81
N VAL A 42 25.17 -5.60 2.81
CA VAL A 42 24.41 -4.96 3.90
C VAL A 42 23.55 -3.81 3.37
N SER A 43 24.10 -2.96 2.49
CA SER A 43 23.32 -1.86 1.92
C SER A 43 22.16 -2.37 1.06
N ILE A 44 22.37 -3.38 0.24
CA ILE A 44 21.30 -4.00 -0.55
C ILE A 44 20.22 -4.58 0.39
N LEU A 45 20.62 -5.37 1.40
CA LEU A 45 19.66 -5.93 2.36
C LEU A 45 18.83 -4.82 3.04
N ARG A 46 19.49 -3.76 3.52
CA ARG A 46 18.86 -2.60 4.15
C ARG A 46 17.83 -1.97 3.22
N ASP A 47 18.19 -1.75 1.97
CA ASP A 47 17.37 -1.02 1.00
C ASP A 47 16.15 -1.84 0.55
N TRP A 48 16.24 -3.17 0.50
CA TRP A 48 15.14 -4.04 0.06
C TRP A 48 14.26 -4.56 1.21
N LEU A 49 14.76 -4.55 2.42
CA LEU A 49 14.04 -5.04 3.60
C LEU A 49 12.71 -4.32 3.86
N PRO A 50 12.59 -2.99 3.68
CA PRO A 50 11.32 -2.29 3.90
C PRO A 50 10.17 -2.80 3.05
N ALA A 51 10.42 -3.36 1.86
CA ALA A 51 9.38 -3.97 1.02
C ALA A 51 8.65 -5.13 1.70
N VAL A 52 9.35 -5.88 2.54
CA VAL A 52 8.76 -6.97 3.33
C VAL A 52 8.17 -6.44 4.63
N LEU A 53 8.90 -5.55 5.31
CA LEU A 53 8.49 -5.02 6.60
C LEU A 53 7.23 -4.16 6.52
N MET A 54 6.92 -3.54 5.37
CA MET A 54 5.69 -2.77 5.18
C MET A 54 4.41 -3.60 5.32
N LEU A 55 4.49 -4.92 5.16
CA LEU A 55 3.36 -5.83 5.33
C LEU A 55 3.00 -6.05 6.80
N ILE A 56 3.94 -5.83 7.71
CA ILE A 56 3.73 -6.08 9.14
C ILE A 56 2.66 -5.14 9.72
N PRO A 57 2.73 -3.81 9.55
CA PRO A 57 1.66 -2.90 9.99
C PRO A 57 0.32 -3.20 9.30
N TYR A 58 0.33 -3.64 8.04
CA TYR A 58 -0.87 -4.08 7.35
C TYR A 58 -1.58 -5.23 8.09
N TRP A 59 -0.86 -6.30 8.40
CA TRP A 59 -1.44 -7.44 9.11
C TRP A 59 -1.78 -7.12 10.57
N GLN A 60 -1.02 -6.23 11.22
CA GLN A 60 -1.36 -5.74 12.56
C GLN A 60 -2.68 -4.98 12.53
N THR A 61 -2.89 -4.10 11.53
CA THR A 61 -4.13 -3.34 11.36
C THR A 61 -5.34 -4.26 11.20
N GLY A 62 -5.20 -5.36 10.46
CA GLY A 62 -6.26 -6.36 10.30
C GLY A 62 -6.74 -6.99 11.62
N GLN A 63 -5.90 -7.02 12.66
CA GLN A 63 -6.30 -7.58 13.96
C GLN A 63 -7.33 -6.69 14.69
N PHE A 64 -7.44 -5.41 14.33
CA PHE A 64 -8.42 -4.49 14.87
C PHE A 64 -9.81 -4.61 14.23
N PHE A 65 -9.91 -5.33 13.11
CA PHE A 65 -11.21 -5.54 12.46
C PHE A 65 -12.03 -6.61 13.21
N LEU A 66 -13.08 -6.17 13.88
CA LEU A 66 -14.01 -7.02 14.64
C LEU A 66 -15.34 -7.22 13.90
N GLY A 67 -15.49 -6.63 12.73
CA GLY A 67 -16.68 -6.60 11.91
C GLY A 67 -16.92 -5.20 11.36
N PRO A 68 -17.72 -5.05 10.30
CA PRO A 68 -18.04 -3.74 9.73
C PRO A 68 -18.89 -2.91 10.68
N ASN A 69 -18.64 -1.60 10.69
CA ASN A 69 -19.58 -0.65 11.27
C ASN A 69 -20.72 -0.40 10.27
N GLU A 70 -21.93 -0.74 10.63
CA GLU A 70 -23.10 -0.68 9.73
C GLU A 70 -23.33 0.71 9.13
N LYS A 71 -23.20 1.77 9.94
CA LYS A 71 -23.40 3.15 9.48
C LYS A 71 -22.32 3.57 8.47
N MET A 72 -21.08 3.25 8.78
CA MET A 72 -19.94 3.53 7.89
C MET A 72 -20.05 2.71 6.61
N GLN A 73 -20.37 1.43 6.72
CA GLN A 73 -20.58 0.55 5.59
C GLN A 73 -21.68 1.06 4.66
N ALA A 74 -22.84 1.46 5.24
CA ALA A 74 -23.95 2.01 4.48
C ALA A 74 -23.59 3.33 3.80
N TRP A 75 -22.83 4.20 4.47
CA TRP A 75 -22.37 5.46 3.91
C TRP A 75 -21.42 5.25 2.71
N LEU A 76 -20.45 4.34 2.84
CA LEU A 76 -19.53 3.98 1.76
C LEU A 76 -20.28 3.43 0.55
N MET A 77 -21.21 2.50 0.78
CA MET A 77 -22.04 1.93 -0.28
C MET A 77 -22.93 2.99 -0.97
N GLN A 78 -23.51 3.91 -0.19
CA GLN A 78 -24.35 4.98 -0.75
C GLN A 78 -23.53 5.96 -1.60
N SER A 79 -22.32 6.32 -1.14
CA SER A 79 -21.41 7.19 -1.86
C SER A 79 -21.00 6.57 -3.20
N ASP A 80 -20.69 5.28 -3.19
CA ASP A 80 -20.33 4.51 -4.37
C ASP A 80 -21.51 4.42 -5.37
N ARG A 81 -22.72 4.11 -4.88
CA ARG A 81 -23.93 4.05 -5.74
C ARG A 81 -24.19 5.35 -6.47
N ARG A 82 -23.97 6.50 -5.83
CA ARG A 82 -24.13 7.81 -6.48
C ARG A 82 -23.16 7.98 -7.65
N LEU A 83 -21.91 7.58 -7.48
CA LEU A 83 -20.89 7.63 -8.54
C LEU A 83 -21.20 6.63 -9.66
N TRP A 84 -21.63 5.41 -9.33
CA TRP A 84 -22.02 4.41 -10.33
C TRP A 84 -23.26 4.80 -11.11
N ASN A 85 -24.26 5.40 -10.49
CA ASN A 85 -25.43 5.92 -11.18
C ASN A 85 -25.02 7.02 -12.18
N LEU A 86 -24.11 7.93 -11.79
CA LEU A 86 -23.56 8.93 -12.69
C LEU A 86 -22.82 8.31 -13.87
N ALA A 87 -21.98 7.31 -13.60
CA ALA A 87 -21.24 6.58 -14.63
C ALA A 87 -22.15 5.76 -15.56
N SER A 88 -23.23 5.17 -15.06
CA SER A 88 -24.18 4.37 -15.86
C SER A 88 -24.89 5.18 -16.93
N HIS A 89 -25.09 6.48 -16.69
CA HIS A 89 -25.66 7.40 -17.69
C HIS A 89 -24.76 7.59 -18.92
N THR A 90 -23.47 7.28 -18.82
CA THR A 90 -22.54 7.37 -19.97
C THR A 90 -22.70 6.23 -20.97
N GLY A 91 -23.44 5.18 -20.64
CA GLY A 91 -23.62 3.99 -21.48
C GLY A 91 -22.34 3.17 -21.71
N LEU A 92 -21.24 3.49 -21.02
CA LEU A 92 -19.96 2.83 -21.20
C LEU A 92 -20.03 1.38 -20.67
N ARG A 93 -19.97 0.41 -21.59
CA ARG A 93 -19.84 -1.02 -21.26
C ARG A 93 -18.42 -1.45 -21.48
N LEU A 94 -17.74 -1.81 -20.41
CA LEU A 94 -16.36 -2.32 -20.47
C LEU A 94 -16.37 -3.72 -21.06
N GLY A 95 -15.55 -3.96 -22.07
CA GLY A 95 -15.37 -5.29 -22.66
C GLY A 95 -14.52 -6.20 -21.78
N ARG A 96 -14.55 -7.51 -22.06
CA ARG A 96 -13.79 -8.52 -21.32
C ARG A 96 -12.28 -8.22 -21.22
N PHE A 97 -11.70 -7.65 -22.26
CA PHE A 97 -10.28 -7.28 -22.28
C PHE A 97 -9.98 -6.16 -21.26
N ALA A 98 -10.86 -5.17 -21.11
CA ALA A 98 -10.72 -4.09 -20.15
C ALA A 98 -10.74 -4.65 -18.71
N HIS A 99 -11.70 -5.51 -18.38
CA HIS A 99 -11.75 -6.17 -17.08
C HIS A 99 -10.48 -7.00 -16.80
N LEU A 100 -10.01 -7.78 -17.79
CA LEU A 100 -8.79 -8.55 -17.64
C LEU A 100 -7.56 -7.67 -17.39
N SER A 101 -7.43 -6.57 -18.11
CA SER A 101 -6.32 -5.61 -17.93
C SER A 101 -6.38 -4.92 -16.55
N MET A 102 -7.56 -4.64 -16.04
CA MET A 102 -7.77 -4.07 -14.70
C MET A 102 -7.39 -5.06 -13.59
N GLU A 103 -7.78 -6.33 -13.72
CA GLU A 103 -7.37 -7.37 -12.78
C GLU A 103 -5.84 -7.52 -12.71
N TRP A 104 -5.16 -7.49 -13.85
CA TRP A 104 -3.69 -7.51 -13.91
C TRP A 104 -3.09 -6.23 -13.34
N ALA A 105 -3.65 -5.06 -13.66
CA ALA A 105 -3.17 -3.78 -13.13
C ALA A 105 -3.27 -3.76 -11.59
N TYR A 106 -4.38 -4.22 -11.04
CA TYR A 106 -4.53 -4.30 -9.59
C TYR A 106 -3.47 -5.21 -8.95
N MET A 107 -3.14 -6.35 -9.59
CA MET A 107 -2.08 -7.25 -9.11
C MET A 107 -0.69 -6.59 -9.09
N LEU A 108 -0.43 -5.60 -9.95
CA LEU A 108 0.83 -4.88 -9.97
C LEU A 108 1.06 -4.05 -8.70
N CYS A 109 0.03 -3.73 -7.91
CA CYS A 109 0.21 -3.01 -6.65
C CYS A 109 1.17 -3.72 -5.68
N TYR A 110 1.23 -5.06 -5.72
CA TYR A 110 2.08 -5.86 -4.84
C TYR A 110 3.58 -5.78 -5.19
N PRO A 111 4.01 -6.00 -6.45
CA PRO A 111 5.42 -5.87 -6.81
C PRO A 111 5.86 -4.42 -7.05
N LEU A 112 4.95 -3.45 -7.12
CA LEU A 112 5.27 -2.08 -7.51
C LEU A 112 6.33 -1.41 -6.62
N PRO A 113 6.34 -1.57 -5.27
CA PRO A 113 7.39 -1.00 -4.44
C PRO A 113 8.78 -1.56 -4.78
N LEU A 114 8.86 -2.87 -5.06
CA LEU A 114 10.11 -3.51 -5.47
C LEU A 114 10.55 -3.03 -6.86
N LEU A 115 9.61 -2.91 -7.80
CA LEU A 115 9.88 -2.40 -9.16
C LEU A 115 10.32 -0.92 -9.13
N GLY A 116 9.72 -0.11 -8.25
CA GLY A 116 10.12 1.28 -8.07
C GLY A 116 11.56 1.41 -7.55
N LEU A 117 11.91 0.63 -6.52
CA LEU A 117 13.28 0.59 -6.01
C LEU A 117 14.26 0.05 -7.07
N ALA A 118 13.90 -1.03 -7.78
CA ALA A 118 14.73 -1.57 -8.86
C ALA A 118 14.99 -0.52 -9.95
N THR A 119 14.00 0.32 -10.26
CA THR A 119 14.15 1.42 -11.23
C THR A 119 15.20 2.44 -10.76
N LEU A 120 15.22 2.80 -9.47
CA LEU A 120 16.25 3.67 -8.91
C LEU A 120 17.64 3.04 -9.00
N TYR A 121 17.75 1.76 -8.67
CA TYR A 121 19.01 1.02 -8.83
C TYR A 121 19.49 1.00 -10.27
N ALA A 122 18.61 0.73 -11.24
CA ALA A 122 18.92 0.73 -12.66
C ALA A 122 19.34 2.12 -13.17
N ALA A 123 18.81 3.18 -12.56
CA ALA A 123 19.20 4.56 -12.86
C ALA A 123 20.49 5.03 -12.13
N GLY A 124 21.14 4.17 -11.33
CA GLY A 124 22.32 4.53 -10.54
C GLY A 124 22.01 5.42 -9.32
N LEU A 125 20.75 5.47 -8.90
CA LEU A 125 20.24 6.31 -7.80
C LEU A 125 19.96 5.50 -6.53
N SER A 126 20.70 4.42 -6.26
CA SER A 126 20.52 3.59 -5.06
C SER A 126 20.64 4.38 -3.74
N ARG A 127 21.41 5.47 -3.73
CA ARG A 127 21.53 6.39 -2.59
C ARG A 127 20.20 7.04 -2.20
N GLU A 128 19.21 7.08 -3.09
CA GLU A 128 17.89 7.63 -2.82
C GLU A 128 16.91 6.59 -2.21
N ALA A 129 17.38 5.38 -1.89
CA ALA A 129 16.54 4.30 -1.36
C ALA A 129 15.86 4.70 -0.04
N ASP A 130 16.57 5.37 0.87
CA ASP A 130 16.00 5.81 2.14
C ASP A 130 14.90 6.86 1.92
N SER A 131 15.14 7.83 1.03
CA SER A 131 14.17 8.86 0.62
C SER A 131 12.95 8.21 -0.04
N PHE A 132 13.17 7.26 -0.93
CA PHE A 132 12.12 6.50 -1.60
C PHE A 132 11.21 5.80 -0.58
N TRP A 133 11.78 5.06 0.35
CA TRP A 133 10.99 4.36 1.36
C TRP A 133 10.26 5.30 2.31
N ALA A 134 10.89 6.38 2.76
CA ALA A 134 10.22 7.38 3.58
C ALA A 134 8.99 7.94 2.85
N PHE A 135 9.14 8.22 1.55
CA PHE A 135 8.09 8.79 0.73
C PHE A 135 6.93 7.81 0.46
N VAL A 136 7.24 6.53 0.29
CA VAL A 136 6.23 5.47 0.04
C VAL A 136 5.55 5.05 1.33
N LEU A 137 6.32 4.84 2.41
CA LEU A 137 5.80 4.27 3.65
C LEU A 137 4.93 5.27 4.42
N LEU A 138 5.26 6.57 4.40
CA LEU A 138 4.55 7.55 5.21
C LEU A 138 3.05 7.63 4.85
N PRO A 139 2.62 7.89 3.60
CA PRO A 139 1.20 7.89 3.24
C PRO A 139 0.57 6.51 3.41
N THR A 140 1.30 5.42 3.15
CA THR A 140 0.82 4.05 3.32
C THR A 140 0.49 3.75 4.79
N TYR A 141 1.38 4.11 5.70
CA TYR A 141 1.19 3.89 7.14
C TYR A 141 0.11 4.80 7.74
N LEU A 142 -0.08 6.01 7.19
CA LEU A 142 -1.24 6.84 7.54
C LEU A 142 -2.55 6.15 7.17
N CYS A 143 -2.63 5.52 5.98
CA CYS A 143 -3.80 4.71 5.61
C CYS A 143 -4.02 3.57 6.61
N TYR A 144 -2.98 2.84 6.99
CA TYR A 144 -3.10 1.75 7.98
C TYR A 144 -3.48 2.25 9.37
N ALA A 145 -3.00 3.43 9.78
CA ALA A 145 -3.33 4.02 11.07
C ALA A 145 -4.80 4.46 11.16
N ILE A 146 -5.39 4.90 10.04
CA ILE A 146 -6.79 5.35 9.97
C ILE A 146 -7.75 4.14 9.87
N THR A 147 -7.34 3.06 9.21
CA THR A 147 -8.18 1.87 8.94
C THR A 147 -8.95 1.32 10.16
N PRO A 148 -8.37 1.18 11.37
CA PRO A 148 -9.11 0.69 12.54
C PRO A 148 -10.32 1.54 12.94
N PHE A 149 -10.31 2.83 12.58
CA PHE A 149 -11.40 3.77 12.89
C PHE A 149 -12.53 3.76 11.85
N VAL A 150 -12.28 3.11 10.70
CA VAL A 150 -13.25 2.98 9.61
C VAL A 150 -13.41 1.49 9.25
N PRO A 151 -13.95 0.67 10.19
CA PRO A 151 -14.08 -0.76 9.97
C PRO A 151 -15.19 -1.04 8.96
N ALA A 152 -14.80 -1.30 7.72
CA ALA A 152 -15.68 -1.64 6.61
C ALA A 152 -15.14 -2.82 5.82
N MET A 153 -16.01 -3.50 5.08
CA MET A 153 -15.65 -4.57 4.16
C MET A 153 -15.51 -4.05 2.73
N PRO A 154 -14.63 -4.64 1.92
CA PRO A 154 -14.58 -4.33 0.49
C PRO A 154 -15.92 -4.59 -0.20
N PRO A 155 -16.34 -3.77 -1.19
CA PRO A 155 -17.61 -3.93 -1.89
C PRO A 155 -17.78 -5.33 -2.49
N ARG A 156 -16.72 -5.91 -3.00
CA ARG A 156 -16.66 -7.21 -3.63
C ARG A 156 -17.15 -8.36 -2.75
N PHE A 157 -16.90 -8.32 -1.44
CA PHE A 157 -17.37 -9.35 -0.50
C PHE A 157 -18.86 -9.26 -0.20
N LEU A 158 -19.46 -8.08 -0.41
CA LEU A 158 -20.89 -7.86 -0.19
C LEU A 158 -21.73 -8.21 -1.43
N GLU A 159 -21.12 -8.20 -2.61
CA GLU A 159 -21.80 -8.42 -3.90
C GLU A 159 -21.66 -9.85 -4.41
N SER A 160 -20.78 -10.67 -3.83
CA SER A 160 -20.57 -12.07 -4.25
C SER A 160 -21.81 -12.96 -4.07
N GLU A 161 -22.84 -12.53 -3.34
CA GLU A 161 -24.11 -13.23 -3.22
C GLU A 161 -25.05 -13.03 -4.43
N HIS A 162 -24.71 -12.14 -5.39
CA HIS A 162 -25.63 -11.69 -6.44
C HIS A 162 -25.22 -12.02 -7.88
N GLY A 163 -24.37 -12.97 -8.12
CA GLY A 163 -24.12 -13.50 -9.45
C GLY A 163 -22.65 -13.65 -9.83
N GLU A 164 -22.22 -14.89 -9.88
CA GLU A 164 -20.95 -15.28 -10.48
C GLU A 164 -21.00 -15.08 -12.01
N SER A 165 -20.60 -13.89 -12.45
CA SER A 165 -20.10 -13.74 -13.80
C SER A 165 -18.83 -14.58 -13.91
N GLN A 166 -18.69 -15.38 -14.99
CA GLN A 166 -17.59 -16.34 -15.23
C GLN A 166 -16.24 -15.80 -14.77
N ALA A 167 -15.72 -16.33 -13.66
CA ALA A 167 -14.49 -15.87 -13.06
C ALA A 167 -13.30 -16.20 -13.99
N THR A 168 -12.60 -15.17 -14.46
CA THR A 168 -11.34 -15.36 -15.20
C THR A 168 -10.27 -15.95 -14.27
N LYS A 169 -9.25 -16.62 -14.82
CA LYS A 169 -8.13 -17.18 -14.03
C LYS A 169 -7.43 -16.12 -13.19
N SER A 170 -7.28 -14.90 -13.72
CA SER A 170 -6.72 -13.75 -12.99
C SER A 170 -7.58 -13.33 -11.80
N LYS A 171 -8.91 -13.32 -11.96
CA LYS A 171 -9.86 -13.05 -10.88
C LYS A 171 -9.77 -14.10 -9.77
N ILE A 172 -9.69 -15.40 -10.15
CA ILE A 172 -9.52 -16.50 -9.19
C ILE A 172 -8.21 -16.33 -8.41
N PHE A 173 -7.12 -15.98 -9.09
CA PHE A 173 -5.82 -15.77 -8.45
C PHE A 173 -5.82 -14.55 -7.50
N ASN A 174 -6.42 -13.44 -7.91
CA ASN A 174 -6.61 -12.28 -7.04
C ASN A 174 -7.44 -12.63 -5.80
N LEU A 175 -8.52 -13.39 -5.96
CA LEU A 175 -9.34 -13.86 -4.84
C LEU A 175 -8.55 -14.78 -3.91
N TRP A 176 -7.69 -15.62 -4.46
CA TRP A 176 -6.82 -16.49 -3.66
C TRP A 176 -5.83 -15.67 -2.82
N ILE A 177 -5.17 -14.65 -3.41
CA ILE A 177 -4.29 -13.73 -2.68
C ILE A 177 -5.08 -13.02 -1.58
N GLN A 178 -6.27 -12.50 -1.89
CA GLN A 178 -7.10 -11.82 -0.89
C GLN A 178 -7.53 -12.75 0.24
N LYS A 179 -7.88 -13.97 -0.06
CA LYS A 179 -8.30 -14.96 0.95
C LYS A 179 -7.17 -15.33 1.90
N HIS A 180 -5.93 -15.43 1.42
CA HIS A 180 -4.80 -15.96 2.20
C HIS A 180 -3.83 -14.89 2.68
N GLY A 181 -3.71 -13.76 1.99
CA GLY A 181 -2.72 -12.71 2.25
C GLY A 181 -3.30 -11.41 2.77
N SER A 182 -4.59 -11.13 2.51
CA SER A 182 -5.16 -9.85 2.91
C SER A 182 -5.89 -9.89 4.26
N ILE A 183 -6.06 -8.72 4.86
CA ILE A 183 -6.95 -8.50 6.00
C ILE A 183 -8.39 -8.47 5.50
N HIS A 184 -9.35 -8.91 6.34
CA HIS A 184 -10.77 -8.92 5.97
C HIS A 184 -11.39 -7.52 5.93
N ALA A 185 -10.71 -6.52 6.46
CA ALA A 185 -11.11 -5.12 6.38
C ALA A 185 -10.63 -4.48 5.08
N ILE A 186 -11.37 -3.49 4.60
CA ILE A 186 -10.83 -2.55 3.61
C ILE A 186 -9.78 -1.66 4.27
N SER A 187 -8.67 -1.36 3.61
CA SER A 187 -7.79 -0.29 4.06
C SER A 187 -8.41 1.05 3.69
N PHE A 188 -8.74 1.85 4.68
CA PHE A 188 -9.34 3.17 4.48
C PHE A 188 -8.46 4.25 5.12
N PRO A 189 -7.98 5.22 4.35
CA PRO A 189 -7.98 5.35 2.87
C PRO A 189 -7.20 4.22 2.18
N SER A 190 -7.34 4.08 0.83
CA SER A 190 -6.69 3.02 0.05
C SER A 190 -5.17 3.11 0.10
N ALA A 191 -4.55 2.20 0.84
CA ALA A 191 -3.09 2.13 0.94
C ALA A 191 -2.44 1.72 -0.39
N HIS A 192 -3.13 0.90 -1.21
CA HIS A 192 -2.63 0.50 -2.53
C HIS A 192 -2.48 1.70 -3.47
N VAL A 193 -3.49 2.58 -3.49
CA VAL A 193 -3.45 3.80 -4.31
C VAL A 193 -2.46 4.81 -3.74
N ALA A 194 -2.43 4.98 -2.42
CA ALA A 194 -1.47 5.88 -1.78
C ALA A 194 -0.03 5.47 -2.07
N ALA A 195 0.31 4.18 -1.91
CA ALA A 195 1.65 3.67 -2.18
C ALA A 195 2.01 3.77 -3.67
N SER A 196 1.13 3.32 -4.58
CA SER A 196 1.42 3.33 -6.02
C SER A 196 1.62 4.75 -6.56
N LEU A 197 0.79 5.69 -6.12
CA LEU A 197 0.93 7.10 -6.52
C LEU A 197 2.19 7.73 -5.91
N ALA A 198 2.51 7.46 -4.64
CA ALA A 198 3.73 7.94 -4.01
C ALA A 198 4.98 7.45 -4.77
N ILE A 199 5.06 6.15 -5.11
CA ILE A 199 6.13 5.58 -5.92
C ILE A 199 6.25 6.34 -7.25
N SER A 200 5.13 6.53 -7.93
CA SER A 200 5.09 7.19 -9.24
C SER A 200 5.57 8.64 -9.17
N LEU A 201 5.14 9.39 -8.16
CA LEU A 201 5.53 10.79 -7.96
C LEU A 201 7.02 10.91 -7.60
N PHE A 202 7.53 10.01 -6.75
CA PHE A 202 8.95 9.97 -6.42
C PHE A 202 9.82 9.68 -7.65
N LEU A 203 9.41 8.69 -8.45
CA LEU A 203 10.10 8.37 -9.70
C LEU A 203 9.96 9.49 -10.73
N LEU A 204 8.82 10.16 -10.80
CA LEU A 204 8.63 11.31 -11.70
C LEU A 204 9.64 12.42 -11.43
N HIS A 205 9.97 12.64 -10.17
CA HIS A 205 10.97 13.63 -9.77
C HIS A 205 12.40 13.19 -10.10
N ASN A 206 12.74 11.93 -9.84
CA ASN A 206 14.12 11.44 -9.93
C ASN A 206 14.47 10.78 -11.27
N VAL A 207 13.50 10.09 -11.91
CA VAL A 207 13.64 9.38 -13.19
C VAL A 207 12.37 9.64 -14.03
N PRO A 208 12.20 10.83 -14.62
CA PRO A 208 10.94 11.30 -15.19
C PRO A 208 10.27 10.34 -16.17
N ALA A 209 11.03 9.72 -17.08
CA ALA A 209 10.48 8.78 -18.06
C ALA A 209 9.84 7.55 -17.38
N ALA A 210 10.52 6.99 -16.38
CA ALA A 210 9.97 5.89 -15.59
C ALA A 210 8.78 6.37 -14.74
N GLY A 211 8.86 7.56 -14.14
CA GLY A 211 7.79 8.15 -13.36
C GLY A 211 6.49 8.30 -14.13
N VAL A 212 6.55 8.75 -15.39
CA VAL A 212 5.37 8.81 -16.27
C VAL A 212 4.77 7.41 -16.49
N PHE A 213 5.61 6.41 -16.76
CA PHE A 213 5.14 5.02 -16.92
C PHE A 213 4.47 4.49 -15.65
N PHE A 214 5.07 4.72 -14.48
CA PHE A 214 4.50 4.33 -13.19
C PHE A 214 3.21 5.10 -12.86
N LEU A 215 3.08 6.38 -13.26
CA LEU A 215 1.83 7.13 -13.11
C LEU A 215 0.69 6.50 -13.91
N VAL A 216 0.95 6.05 -15.13
CA VAL A 216 -0.06 5.33 -15.92
C VAL A 216 -0.49 4.04 -15.22
N ILE A 217 0.47 3.27 -14.67
CA ILE A 217 0.15 2.06 -13.89
C ILE A 217 -0.65 2.42 -12.65
N SER A 218 -0.24 3.44 -11.88
CA SER A 218 -0.93 3.88 -10.67
C SER A 218 -2.37 4.33 -10.95
N PHE A 219 -2.56 5.08 -12.02
CA PHE A 219 -3.91 5.47 -12.48
C PHE A 219 -4.76 4.23 -12.80
N TRP A 220 -4.18 3.26 -13.52
CA TRP A 220 -4.89 2.02 -13.87
C TRP A 220 -5.20 1.16 -12.63
N ILE A 221 -4.30 1.12 -11.63
CA ILE A 221 -4.55 0.50 -10.32
C ILE A 221 -5.74 1.18 -9.62
N ALA A 222 -5.78 2.52 -9.61
CA ALA A 222 -6.85 3.27 -8.97
C ALA A 222 -8.21 3.01 -9.65
N VAL A 223 -8.25 3.02 -10.99
CA VAL A 223 -9.46 2.67 -11.76
C VAL A 223 -9.88 1.23 -11.48
N ALA A 224 -8.94 0.29 -11.54
CA ALA A 224 -9.19 -1.13 -11.27
C ALA A 224 -9.72 -1.37 -9.85
N ALA A 225 -9.18 -0.66 -8.86
CA ALA A 225 -9.61 -0.77 -7.47
C ALA A 225 -11.11 -0.45 -7.30
N VAL A 226 -11.62 0.53 -8.05
CA VAL A 226 -13.04 0.93 -8.01
C VAL A 226 -13.89 0.02 -8.90
N VAL A 227 -13.48 -0.19 -10.16
CA VAL A 227 -14.26 -0.92 -11.16
C VAL A 227 -14.41 -2.40 -10.82
N GLU A 228 -13.33 -3.03 -10.34
CA GLU A 228 -13.33 -4.43 -9.93
C GLU A 228 -13.77 -4.63 -8.47
N ARG A 229 -14.31 -3.56 -7.84
CA ARG A 229 -14.92 -3.59 -6.51
C ARG A 229 -13.98 -3.99 -5.35
N TYR A 230 -12.67 -3.76 -5.51
CA TYR A 230 -11.71 -3.96 -4.43
C TYR A 230 -11.79 -2.87 -3.36
N HIS A 231 -12.09 -1.64 -3.79
CA HIS A 231 -12.18 -0.44 -2.96
C HIS A 231 -13.41 0.41 -3.34
N TYR A 232 -13.86 1.25 -2.42
CA TYR A 232 -14.83 2.30 -2.69
C TYR A 232 -14.12 3.48 -3.39
N ALA A 233 -14.83 4.22 -4.25
CA ALA A 233 -14.23 5.36 -4.93
C ALA A 233 -13.73 6.44 -3.96
N VAL A 234 -14.44 6.64 -2.85
CA VAL A 234 -14.05 7.63 -1.84
C VAL A 234 -12.73 7.27 -1.13
N ASP A 235 -12.48 6.00 -0.86
CA ASP A 235 -11.22 5.61 -0.21
C ASP A 235 -10.04 5.65 -1.18
N VAL A 236 -10.27 5.37 -2.47
CA VAL A 236 -9.30 5.56 -3.54
C VAL A 236 -8.91 7.03 -3.67
N LEU A 237 -9.90 7.93 -3.70
CA LEU A 237 -9.65 9.37 -3.76
C LEU A 237 -8.87 9.87 -2.54
N LEU A 238 -9.24 9.43 -1.34
CA LEU A 238 -8.53 9.83 -0.12
C LEU A 238 -7.09 9.27 -0.07
N GLY A 239 -6.86 8.05 -0.57
CA GLY A 239 -5.51 7.49 -0.72
C GLY A 239 -4.65 8.33 -1.67
N ALA A 240 -5.22 8.74 -2.82
CA ALA A 240 -4.55 9.61 -3.77
C ALA A 240 -4.26 11.01 -3.19
N VAL A 241 -5.22 11.59 -2.45
CA VAL A 241 -5.05 12.89 -1.77
C VAL A 241 -3.91 12.82 -0.75
N LEU A 242 -3.80 11.74 0.04
CA LEU A 242 -2.71 11.57 0.98
C LEU A 242 -1.35 11.53 0.29
N ALA A 243 -1.21 10.74 -0.77
CA ALA A 243 0.05 10.67 -1.52
C ALA A 243 0.42 12.02 -2.14
N LEU A 244 -0.55 12.72 -2.73
CA LEU A 244 -0.34 14.04 -3.33
C LEU A 244 0.00 15.10 -2.27
N ALA A 245 -0.69 15.10 -1.14
CA ALA A 245 -0.41 16.02 -0.03
C ALA A 245 1.02 15.84 0.50
N MET A 246 1.47 14.59 0.65
CA MET A 246 2.84 14.29 1.05
C MET A 246 3.87 14.77 0.01
N TYR A 247 3.57 14.60 -1.28
CA TYR A 247 4.43 15.09 -2.35
C TYR A 247 4.52 16.61 -2.36
N LEU A 248 3.40 17.31 -2.23
CA LEU A 248 3.38 18.76 -2.17
C LEU A 248 4.07 19.30 -0.92
N ALA A 249 3.87 18.66 0.23
CA ALA A 249 4.56 19.01 1.46
C ALA A 249 6.09 18.84 1.35
N TRP A 250 6.53 17.80 0.66
CA TRP A 250 7.94 17.57 0.36
C TRP A 250 8.50 18.64 -0.57
N LEU A 251 7.81 18.96 -1.67
CA LEU A 251 8.22 20.05 -2.59
C LEU A 251 8.27 21.39 -1.91
N ALA A 252 7.37 21.64 -0.96
CA ALA A 252 7.33 22.86 -0.17
C ALA A 252 8.35 22.88 1.00
N HIS A 253 9.24 21.89 1.10
CA HIS A 253 10.21 21.72 2.19
C HIS A 253 9.58 21.69 3.60
N LEU A 254 8.30 21.32 3.70
CA LEU A 254 7.60 21.19 4.99
C LEU A 254 7.96 19.87 5.70
N ILE A 255 8.50 18.91 4.97
CA ILE A 255 9.02 17.65 5.53
C ILE A 255 10.54 17.83 5.65
N PRO A 256 11.09 17.76 6.87
CA PRO A 256 12.53 17.92 7.07
C PRO A 256 13.30 16.86 6.25
N SER A 257 14.34 17.32 5.55
CA SER A 257 15.23 16.43 4.80
C SER A 257 15.90 15.36 5.68
N THR A 258 16.03 15.63 6.98
CA THR A 258 16.57 14.70 7.98
C THR A 258 15.71 13.43 8.17
N PHE A 259 14.42 13.46 7.83
CA PHE A 259 13.60 12.24 7.76
C PHE A 259 13.83 11.45 6.48
N ILE A 260 14.41 12.08 5.45
CA ILE A 260 14.60 11.53 4.12
C ILE A 260 16.07 11.20 3.86
N THR A 261 16.97 11.95 4.46
CA THR A 261 18.42 11.75 4.36
C THR A 261 19.01 11.45 5.74
N ALA A 262 18.85 10.23 6.23
CA ALA A 262 19.77 9.76 7.25
C ALA A 262 21.15 9.65 6.56
N PRO A 263 22.18 10.40 7.02
CA PRO A 263 23.47 10.37 6.34
C PRO A 263 24.00 8.93 6.37
N ALA A 264 24.34 8.41 5.20
CA ALA A 264 25.02 7.12 5.04
C ALA A 264 26.36 7.05 5.81
N THR A 265 26.77 8.15 6.42
CA THR A 265 28.06 8.36 7.12
C THR A 265 28.12 7.83 8.55
N VAL A 266 27.04 7.34 9.14
CA VAL A 266 27.07 6.81 10.52
C VAL A 266 27.64 5.38 10.62
N PHE A 267 27.90 4.71 9.51
CA PHE A 267 28.31 3.30 9.51
C PHE A 267 29.74 3.03 9.04
N VAL A 268 30.55 4.07 8.76
CA VAL A 268 31.96 3.87 8.37
C VAL A 268 32.85 4.85 9.13
N THR A 269 33.03 4.64 10.42
CA THR A 269 34.28 4.94 11.11
C THR A 269 34.84 3.62 11.60
N PRO A 270 35.91 3.08 10.97
CA PRO A 270 36.70 2.07 11.60
C PRO A 270 37.41 2.71 12.81
N LEU A 271 37.32 2.07 13.97
CA LEU A 271 38.24 2.29 15.06
C LEU A 271 39.61 1.79 14.64
#